data_2bbbae6ca74c4f60d472c2d2cb68013d
#
_entry.id   2bbbae6ca74c4f60d472c2d2cb68013d
#
_cell.length_a   1.000
_cell.length_b   1.000
_cell.length_c   1.000
_cell.angle_alpha   90.00
_cell.angle_beta   90.00
_cell.angle_gamma   90.00
#
_symmetry.space_group_name_H-M   'P 1'
#
loop_
_entity.id
_entity.type
_entity.pdbx_description
1 polymer ?
#
loop_
_entity_poly.entity_id
_entity_poly.type
_entity_poly.pdbx_seq_one_letter_code
_entity_poly.pdbx_strand_id
1 'polypeptide(L)'
;FVNSSGAKITNDWRLTTPYDDDSADEEWYYFKSNGKRAEGEKVTYKGKTYYFDTDGKMPTGWVTTTSDKKENVNEATDFEDGHTFYCDETGARVEGAWIKDTAPGVSDDDADEDEYWYYLKKATGKPATGKQSNINGQIYLFNKYGQMQHGWVAEATDSDVKFLRLDEDDNEIAMEEATGKVYYCGDEDDGHAKKNKWTKTWLPDNTSEEDDDKEWFWF
;
A
#
# COMPACT_ATOMS: atom_id res chain seq x y z
N PHE A 1 21.78 22.11 13.13
CA PHE A 1 21.60 21.69 14.51
C PHE A 1 22.94 21.34 15.16
N VAL A 2 23.13 21.70 16.43
CA VAL A 2 24.33 21.40 17.20
C VAL A 2 23.94 20.67 18.49
N ASN A 3 24.84 19.85 19.00
CA ASN A 3 24.65 19.19 20.30
C ASN A 3 24.95 20.13 21.46
N SER A 4 24.82 19.66 22.71
CA SER A 4 25.08 20.44 23.93
C SER A 4 26.53 20.95 24.05
N SER A 5 27.48 20.36 23.33
CA SER A 5 28.88 20.82 23.26
C SER A 5 29.14 21.83 22.13
N GLY A 6 28.09 22.21 21.36
CA GLY A 6 28.23 23.10 20.20
C GLY A 6 28.72 22.37 18.92
N ALA A 7 28.90 21.05 18.96
CA ALA A 7 29.32 20.32 17.80
C ALA A 7 28.13 20.08 16.84
N LYS A 8 28.40 20.27 15.56
CA LYS A 8 27.44 20.04 14.48
C LYS A 8 27.01 18.57 14.41
N ILE A 9 25.69 18.35 14.33
CA ILE A 9 25.13 17.02 14.11
C ILE A 9 25.25 16.65 12.63
N THR A 10 25.72 15.43 12.33
CA THR A 10 25.87 14.91 10.96
C THR A 10 25.61 13.42 10.91
N ASN A 11 24.97 12.94 9.84
CA ASN A 11 24.59 11.53 9.61
C ASN A 11 23.85 10.92 10.81
N ASP A 12 22.95 11.70 11.40
CA ASP A 12 22.32 11.30 12.66
C ASP A 12 20.90 11.86 12.79
N TRP A 13 20.12 11.20 13.61
CA TRP A 13 18.73 11.52 13.90
C TRP A 13 18.61 12.38 15.15
N ARG A 14 17.59 13.23 15.18
CA ARG A 14 17.18 13.97 16.36
C ARG A 14 15.67 14.04 16.45
N LEU A 15 15.18 13.78 17.64
CA LEU A 15 13.83 14.08 18.06
C LEU A 15 13.87 15.47 18.70
N THR A 16 13.13 16.41 18.16
CA THR A 16 13.12 17.81 18.63
C THR A 16 11.90 18.54 18.07
N THR A 17 11.52 19.63 18.72
CA THR A 17 10.50 20.54 18.19
C THR A 17 10.97 21.19 16.87
N PRO A 18 10.06 21.64 15.99
CA PRO A 18 10.38 22.47 14.85
C PRO A 18 11.19 23.70 15.24
N TYR A 19 12.03 24.20 14.32
CA TYR A 19 12.93 25.33 14.60
C TYR A 19 12.21 26.64 14.97
N ASP A 20 11.02 26.83 14.44
CA ASP A 20 10.22 28.05 14.52
C ASP A 20 9.03 27.95 15.47
N ASP A 21 8.81 26.79 16.10
CA ASP A 21 7.73 26.56 17.06
C ASP A 21 8.14 25.62 18.19
N ASP A 22 8.64 26.20 19.27
CA ASP A 22 9.03 25.48 20.49
C ASP A 22 7.82 24.86 21.25
N SER A 23 6.58 25.22 20.86
CA SER A 23 5.35 24.72 21.48
C SER A 23 4.75 23.53 20.71
N ALA A 24 5.25 23.22 19.52
CA ALA A 24 4.83 22.08 18.73
C ALA A 24 5.36 20.76 19.31
N ASP A 25 4.76 19.66 18.90
CA ASP A 25 5.22 18.33 19.23
C ASP A 25 6.61 18.07 18.66
N GLU A 26 7.38 17.21 19.35
CA GLU A 26 8.67 16.77 18.88
C GLU A 26 8.52 15.84 17.67
N GLU A 27 9.34 16.09 16.63
CA GLU A 27 9.37 15.35 15.39
C GLU A 27 10.76 14.77 15.12
N TRP A 28 10.84 13.68 14.34
CA TRP A 28 12.10 13.09 13.94
C TRP A 28 12.68 13.79 12.72
N TYR A 29 13.90 14.31 12.87
CA TYR A 29 14.69 14.93 11.79
C TYR A 29 15.98 14.17 11.54
N TYR A 30 16.39 14.07 10.29
CA TYR A 30 17.68 13.51 9.90
C TYR A 30 18.62 14.59 9.41
N PHE A 31 19.84 14.63 9.96
CA PHE A 31 20.89 15.55 9.56
C PHE A 31 21.93 14.83 8.72
N LYS A 32 22.07 15.25 7.45
CA LYS A 32 22.97 14.69 6.45
C LYS A 32 24.45 14.88 6.82
N SER A 33 25.37 14.26 6.06
CA SER A 33 26.83 14.38 6.28
C SER A 33 27.34 15.84 6.29
N ASN A 34 26.67 16.72 5.55
CA ASN A 34 26.98 18.15 5.55
C ASN A 34 26.32 18.91 6.72
N GLY A 35 25.55 18.23 7.58
CA GLY A 35 24.80 18.76 8.71
C GLY A 35 23.58 19.58 8.33
N LYS A 36 23.13 19.55 7.08
CA LYS A 36 21.83 20.08 6.69
C LYS A 36 20.75 19.03 6.99
N ARG A 37 19.58 19.48 7.42
CA ARG A 37 18.39 18.67 7.58
C ARG A 37 17.99 18.10 6.23
N ALA A 38 17.48 16.87 6.19
CA ALA A 38 16.81 16.32 5.02
C ALA A 38 15.47 17.03 4.87
N GLU A 39 15.11 17.49 3.68
CA GLU A 39 13.89 18.22 3.36
C GLU A 39 13.49 17.95 1.92
N GLY A 40 12.23 17.53 1.68
CA GLY A 40 11.70 17.23 0.36
C GLY A 40 12.51 16.16 -0.38
N GLU A 41 12.99 15.16 0.34
CA GLU A 41 13.88 14.15 -0.22
C GLU A 41 13.75 12.79 0.48
N LYS A 42 14.23 11.75 -0.17
CA LYS A 42 14.45 10.45 0.48
C LYS A 42 15.89 10.27 0.91
N VAL A 43 16.08 9.57 2.00
CA VAL A 43 17.40 9.22 2.54
C VAL A 43 17.47 7.71 2.75
N THR A 44 18.59 7.10 2.35
CA THR A 44 18.89 5.71 2.73
C THR A 44 19.80 5.72 3.96
N TYR A 45 19.31 5.13 5.04
CA TYR A 45 20.07 4.99 6.28
C TYR A 45 20.04 3.54 6.76
N LYS A 46 21.21 2.96 6.97
CA LYS A 46 21.38 1.56 7.40
C LYS A 46 20.56 0.56 6.57
N GLY A 47 20.46 0.79 5.26
CA GLY A 47 19.78 -0.10 4.32
C GLY A 47 18.25 0.07 4.26
N LYS A 48 17.68 0.99 5.03
CA LYS A 48 16.27 1.38 4.97
C LYS A 48 16.12 2.72 4.27
N THR A 49 14.99 2.93 3.61
CA THR A 49 14.62 4.18 2.94
C THR A 49 13.67 4.96 3.83
N TYR A 50 13.91 6.25 3.98
CA TYR A 50 13.10 7.19 4.73
C TYR A 50 12.76 8.38 3.83
N TYR A 51 11.57 8.94 4.02
CA TYR A 51 11.12 10.13 3.32
C TYR A 51 11.05 11.31 4.28
N PHE A 52 11.25 12.51 3.75
CA PHE A 52 11.14 13.75 4.50
C PHE A 52 10.33 14.75 3.69
N ASP A 53 9.32 15.35 4.30
CA ASP A 53 8.53 16.40 3.68
C ASP A 53 9.36 17.71 3.51
N THR A 54 8.74 18.76 3.00
CA THR A 54 9.40 20.05 2.76
C THR A 54 9.82 20.73 4.06
N ASP A 55 9.19 20.40 5.18
CA ASP A 55 9.53 20.90 6.51
C ASP A 55 10.54 20.00 7.23
N GLY A 56 10.97 18.93 6.54
CA GLY A 56 11.93 17.94 7.03
C GLY A 56 11.37 16.97 8.06
N LYS A 57 10.08 16.90 8.23
CA LYS A 57 9.42 15.91 9.07
C LYS A 57 9.40 14.55 8.36
N MET A 58 9.47 13.48 9.15
CA MET A 58 9.43 12.12 8.67
C MET A 58 8.00 11.58 8.77
N PRO A 59 7.29 11.40 7.65
CA PRO A 59 5.94 10.88 7.68
C PRO A 59 5.90 9.37 7.99
N THR A 60 4.79 8.92 8.52
CA THR A 60 4.39 7.50 8.69
C THR A 60 3.12 7.24 7.90
N GLY A 61 2.72 5.96 7.74
CA GLY A 61 1.55 5.62 6.94
C GLY A 61 1.75 5.83 5.44
N TRP A 62 0.68 6.15 4.75
CA TRP A 62 0.68 6.38 3.30
C TRP A 62 1.32 7.71 2.91
N VAL A 63 2.28 7.67 2.01
CA VAL A 63 2.97 8.85 1.47
C VAL A 63 2.98 8.84 -0.06
N THR A 64 2.93 10.03 -0.67
CA THR A 64 3.13 10.21 -2.11
C THR A 64 4.39 11.00 -2.40
N THR A 65 4.98 10.76 -3.56
CA THR A 65 6.16 11.47 -4.07
C THR A 65 5.84 12.11 -5.42
N THR A 66 6.21 13.36 -5.62
CA THR A 66 5.79 14.15 -6.80
C THR A 66 6.81 14.19 -7.92
N SER A 67 8.03 13.69 -7.78
CA SER A 67 9.01 13.65 -8.87
C SER A 67 10.15 12.66 -8.66
N ASP A 68 10.75 12.23 -9.78
CA ASP A 68 11.91 11.33 -9.83
C ASP A 68 13.23 11.96 -9.32
N LYS A 69 13.28 13.29 -9.08
CA LYS A 69 14.56 13.99 -8.83
C LYS A 69 14.64 14.76 -7.53
N LYS A 70 13.54 15.26 -7.03
CA LYS A 70 13.34 15.76 -5.69
C LYS A 70 11.98 15.29 -5.27
N GLU A 71 11.96 14.25 -4.51
CA GLU A 71 10.73 13.68 -4.03
C GLU A 71 10.14 14.65 -3.01
N ASN A 72 9.31 15.59 -3.48
CA ASN A 72 8.43 16.27 -2.56
C ASN A 72 7.53 15.19 -1.98
N VAL A 73 7.75 14.89 -0.74
CA VAL A 73 7.02 13.88 -0.01
C VAL A 73 5.89 14.58 0.71
N ASN A 74 4.70 14.05 0.55
CA ASN A 74 3.51 14.50 1.25
C ASN A 74 2.80 13.27 1.80
N GLU A 75 1.99 13.47 2.81
CA GLU A 75 0.96 12.51 3.18
C GLU A 75 0.09 12.20 1.96
N ALA A 76 -0.24 10.94 1.74
CA ALA A 76 -1.02 10.56 0.58
C ALA A 76 -2.49 10.91 0.81
N THR A 77 -3.05 11.70 -0.10
CA THR A 77 -4.49 12.02 -0.13
C THR A 77 -5.26 11.14 -1.12
N ASP A 78 -4.56 10.34 -1.91
CA ASP A 78 -5.11 9.41 -2.88
C ASP A 78 -4.03 8.41 -3.31
N PHE A 79 -4.43 7.34 -3.99
CA PHE A 79 -3.50 6.37 -4.55
C PHE A 79 -2.99 6.85 -5.92
N GLU A 80 -1.66 6.98 -6.04
CA GLU A 80 -0.96 7.27 -7.30
C GLU A 80 -0.04 6.12 -7.67
N ASP A 81 -0.34 5.37 -8.75
CA ASP A 81 0.50 4.24 -9.18
C ASP A 81 1.94 4.70 -9.45
N GLY A 82 2.86 4.03 -8.79
CA GLY A 82 4.28 4.34 -8.90
C GLY A 82 4.79 5.49 -8.05
N HIS A 83 3.92 6.24 -7.40
CA HIS A 83 4.26 7.38 -6.55
C HIS A 83 3.80 7.22 -5.10
N THR A 84 2.91 6.28 -4.80
CA THR A 84 2.45 5.96 -3.44
C THR A 84 3.36 4.92 -2.79
N PHE A 85 3.68 5.13 -1.51
CA PHE A 85 4.49 4.25 -0.67
C PHE A 85 3.88 4.18 0.73
N TYR A 86 4.31 3.20 1.51
CA TYR A 86 3.93 3.09 2.91
C TYR A 86 5.17 3.12 3.81
N CYS A 87 5.11 3.93 4.86
CA CYS A 87 6.14 4.03 5.88
C CYS A 87 5.62 3.45 7.19
N ASP A 88 6.42 2.59 7.82
CA ASP A 88 6.09 2.00 9.12
C ASP A 88 6.14 3.07 10.24
N GLU A 89 5.75 2.69 11.46
CA GLU A 89 5.77 3.58 12.64
C GLU A 89 7.16 4.16 12.95
N THR A 90 8.23 3.56 12.42
CA THR A 90 9.58 4.08 12.51
C THR A 90 9.94 5.04 11.37
N GLY A 91 9.00 5.34 10.46
CA GLY A 91 9.17 6.13 9.25
C GLY A 91 9.92 5.41 8.13
N ALA A 92 10.28 4.15 8.32
CA ALA A 92 10.98 3.40 7.29
C ALA A 92 9.98 2.89 6.23
N ARG A 93 10.31 3.11 4.94
CA ARG A 93 9.51 2.55 3.85
C ARG A 93 9.42 1.03 3.96
N VAL A 94 8.22 0.51 3.89
CA VAL A 94 7.94 -0.92 3.89
C VAL A 94 8.26 -1.52 2.51
N GLU A 95 8.97 -2.63 2.49
CA GLU A 95 9.36 -3.34 1.28
C GLU A 95 9.24 -4.86 1.45
N GLY A 96 8.71 -5.55 0.43
CA GLY A 96 8.59 -7.01 0.43
C GLY A 96 7.67 -7.58 1.49
N ALA A 97 6.67 -6.82 1.92
CA ALA A 97 5.77 -7.17 3.01
C ALA A 97 4.31 -6.87 2.66
N TRP A 98 3.42 -7.51 3.38
CA TRP A 98 2.00 -7.23 3.40
C TRP A 98 1.68 -6.22 4.49
N ILE A 99 0.72 -5.35 4.21
CA ILE A 99 0.07 -4.48 5.19
C ILE A 99 -1.44 -4.60 5.02
N LYS A 100 -2.20 -4.39 6.09
CA LYS A 100 -3.64 -4.19 6.07
C LYS A 100 -3.89 -2.79 6.61
N ASP A 101 -4.56 -1.94 5.82
CA ASP A 101 -4.74 -0.53 6.16
C ASP A 101 -5.89 0.05 5.34
N THR A 102 -6.41 1.19 5.76
CA THR A 102 -7.37 1.98 4.98
C THR A 102 -6.75 2.44 3.64
N ALA A 103 -7.58 2.93 2.74
CA ALA A 103 -7.08 3.49 1.48
C ALA A 103 -6.27 4.79 1.75
N PRO A 104 -5.25 5.10 0.90
CA PRO A 104 -4.55 6.38 1.02
C PRO A 104 -5.52 7.56 0.99
N GLY A 105 -5.37 8.47 1.94
CA GLY A 105 -6.22 9.65 2.08
C GLY A 105 -7.47 9.49 2.95
N VAL A 106 -7.71 8.27 3.44
CA VAL A 106 -8.75 7.99 4.43
C VAL A 106 -8.15 8.14 5.83
N SER A 107 -8.88 8.80 6.73
CA SER A 107 -8.42 8.98 8.11
C SER A 107 -8.62 7.71 8.93
N ASP A 108 -7.61 7.30 9.69
CA ASP A 108 -7.69 6.18 10.64
C ASP A 108 -8.74 6.40 11.75
N ASP A 109 -9.19 7.64 11.92
CA ASP A 109 -10.23 7.99 12.90
C ASP A 109 -11.65 7.69 12.39
N ASP A 110 -11.80 7.31 11.12
CA ASP A 110 -13.09 6.98 10.53
C ASP A 110 -13.34 5.47 10.70
N ALA A 111 -14.00 5.12 11.80
CA ALA A 111 -14.23 3.71 12.23
C ALA A 111 -15.14 2.90 11.28
N ASP A 112 -15.73 3.55 10.28
CA ASP A 112 -16.63 2.94 9.29
C ASP A 112 -15.91 2.67 7.95
N GLU A 113 -14.61 2.97 7.82
CA GLU A 113 -13.87 2.76 6.57
C GLU A 113 -13.23 1.37 6.49
N ASP A 114 -13.29 0.80 5.31
CA ASP A 114 -12.76 -0.54 5.05
C ASP A 114 -11.24 -0.56 5.00
N GLU A 115 -10.64 -1.55 5.64
CA GLU A 115 -9.22 -1.87 5.49
C GLU A 115 -9.02 -2.89 4.36
N TYR A 116 -7.96 -2.70 3.60
CA TYR A 116 -7.58 -3.55 2.48
C TYR A 116 -6.19 -4.12 2.66
N TRP A 117 -5.94 -5.31 2.12
CA TRP A 117 -4.61 -5.88 2.04
C TRP A 117 -3.83 -5.30 0.85
N TYR A 118 -2.61 -4.86 1.13
CA TYR A 118 -1.65 -4.38 0.12
C TYR A 118 -0.35 -5.17 0.21
N TYR A 119 0.28 -5.42 -0.92
CA TYR A 119 1.63 -5.97 -0.97
C TYR A 119 2.63 -4.94 -1.48
N LEU A 120 3.56 -4.52 -0.64
CA LEU A 120 4.62 -3.59 -0.97
C LEU A 120 5.75 -4.35 -1.64
N LYS A 121 6.00 -4.10 -2.94
CA LYS A 121 6.96 -4.85 -3.75
C LYS A 121 8.37 -4.79 -3.14
N LYS A 122 9.03 -5.93 -3.07
CA LYS A 122 10.43 -6.02 -2.67
C LYS A 122 11.31 -5.17 -3.59
N ALA A 123 12.24 -4.45 -3.04
CA ALA A 123 13.21 -3.55 -3.69
C ALA A 123 12.64 -2.18 -4.17
N THR A 124 11.34 -1.99 -4.28
CA THR A 124 10.76 -0.70 -4.67
C THR A 124 9.87 -0.08 -3.61
N GLY A 125 9.25 -0.90 -2.74
CA GLY A 125 8.25 -0.46 -1.77
C GLY A 125 6.94 0.02 -2.40
N LYS A 126 6.80 -0.07 -3.74
CA LYS A 126 5.57 0.32 -4.42
C LYS A 126 4.48 -0.72 -4.19
N PRO A 127 3.23 -0.33 -3.94
CA PRO A 127 2.13 -1.27 -3.90
C PRO A 127 2.04 -2.10 -5.18
N ALA A 128 1.68 -3.36 -5.03
CA ALA A 128 1.45 -4.24 -6.17
C ALA A 128 0.12 -3.87 -6.82
N THR A 129 0.10 -3.80 -8.14
CA THR A 129 -1.11 -3.64 -8.97
C THR A 129 -1.17 -4.76 -10.00
N GLY A 130 -2.36 -5.12 -10.44
CA GLY A 130 -2.58 -6.17 -11.44
C GLY A 130 -2.19 -7.55 -10.92
N LYS A 131 -1.88 -8.48 -11.83
CA LYS A 131 -1.54 -9.86 -11.48
C LYS A 131 -0.09 -9.99 -11.04
N GLN A 132 0.12 -10.47 -9.84
CA GLN A 132 1.41 -10.86 -9.29
C GLN A 132 1.53 -12.38 -9.27
N SER A 133 2.38 -12.93 -10.12
CA SER A 133 2.44 -14.40 -10.34
C SER A 133 3.29 -15.15 -9.32
N ASN A 134 4.02 -14.46 -8.45
CA ASN A 134 4.89 -15.10 -7.46
C ASN A 134 5.12 -14.22 -6.23
N ILE A 135 4.12 -14.13 -5.36
CA ILE A 135 4.33 -13.69 -3.99
C ILE A 135 4.33 -14.94 -3.12
N ASN A 136 5.49 -15.32 -2.61
CA ASN A 136 5.68 -16.56 -1.83
C ASN A 136 5.17 -17.84 -2.54
N GLY A 137 5.31 -17.92 -3.87
CA GLY A 137 4.88 -19.06 -4.67
C GLY A 137 3.40 -19.06 -5.06
N GLN A 138 2.65 -18.05 -4.64
CA GLN A 138 1.23 -17.89 -4.92
C GLN A 138 0.97 -16.78 -5.96
N ILE A 139 -0.22 -16.80 -6.55
CA ILE A 139 -0.71 -15.78 -7.47
C ILE A 139 -1.71 -14.92 -6.71
N TYR A 140 -1.51 -13.60 -6.77
CA TYR A 140 -2.43 -12.61 -6.22
C TYR A 140 -2.85 -11.62 -7.29
N LEU A 141 -4.06 -11.11 -7.16
CA LEU A 141 -4.65 -10.12 -8.04
C LEU A 141 -4.90 -8.85 -7.23
N PHE A 142 -4.55 -7.72 -7.82
CA PHE A 142 -4.74 -6.40 -7.20
C PHE A 142 -5.47 -5.50 -8.19
N ASN A 143 -6.37 -4.68 -7.69
CA ASN A 143 -7.00 -3.65 -8.51
C ASN A 143 -6.00 -2.51 -8.82
N LYS A 144 -6.46 -1.48 -9.52
CA LYS A 144 -5.64 -0.32 -9.89
C LYS A 144 -5.16 0.51 -8.68
N TYR A 145 -5.84 0.40 -7.55
CA TYR A 145 -5.50 1.07 -6.30
C TYR A 145 -4.56 0.26 -5.40
N GLY A 146 -4.07 -0.88 -5.87
CA GLY A 146 -3.18 -1.75 -5.12
C GLY A 146 -3.86 -2.63 -4.07
N GLN A 147 -5.18 -2.62 -3.99
CA GLN A 147 -5.96 -3.43 -3.07
C GLN A 147 -6.02 -4.88 -3.55
N MET A 148 -5.70 -5.83 -2.67
CA MET A 148 -5.78 -7.26 -2.97
C MET A 148 -7.23 -7.67 -3.22
N GLN A 149 -7.45 -8.39 -4.29
CA GLN A 149 -8.76 -8.91 -4.65
C GLN A 149 -8.94 -10.31 -4.11
N HIS A 150 -10.15 -10.64 -3.65
CA HIS A 150 -10.54 -11.95 -3.12
C HIS A 150 -11.88 -12.40 -3.74
N GLY A 151 -12.36 -13.59 -3.38
CA GLY A 151 -13.57 -14.14 -3.98
C GLY A 151 -13.40 -14.42 -5.48
N TRP A 152 -14.43 -14.19 -6.23
CA TRP A 152 -14.41 -14.26 -7.69
C TRP A 152 -13.87 -12.95 -8.28
N VAL A 153 -12.85 -13.05 -9.12
CA VAL A 153 -12.17 -11.90 -9.70
C VAL A 153 -12.07 -12.05 -11.21
N ALA A 154 -12.59 -11.07 -11.94
CA ALA A 154 -12.51 -11.04 -13.39
C ALA A 154 -11.36 -10.16 -13.88
N GLU A 155 -10.72 -10.58 -14.98
CA GLU A 155 -9.83 -9.73 -15.75
C GLU A 155 -10.69 -8.76 -16.57
N ALA A 156 -10.57 -7.45 -16.31
CA ALA A 156 -11.32 -6.42 -17.02
C ALA A 156 -10.69 -6.10 -18.39
N THR A 157 -11.52 -5.71 -19.34
CA THR A 157 -11.07 -5.28 -20.68
C THR A 157 -10.61 -3.85 -20.73
N ASP A 158 -11.01 -3.02 -19.77
CA ASP A 158 -10.54 -1.65 -19.65
C ASP A 158 -9.08 -1.66 -19.17
N SER A 159 -8.22 -0.95 -19.88
CA SER A 159 -6.78 -0.90 -19.61
C SER A 159 -6.43 -0.32 -18.24
N ASP A 160 -7.34 0.46 -17.65
CA ASP A 160 -7.12 1.11 -16.36
C ASP A 160 -7.58 0.25 -15.18
N VAL A 161 -8.48 -0.71 -15.42
CA VAL A 161 -9.01 -1.62 -14.39
C VAL A 161 -8.74 -3.05 -14.79
N LYS A 162 -7.68 -3.65 -14.29
CA LYS A 162 -7.24 -4.98 -14.76
C LYS A 162 -7.90 -6.15 -14.05
N PHE A 163 -8.24 -5.99 -12.78
CA PHE A 163 -8.86 -7.04 -11.96
C PHE A 163 -9.91 -6.43 -11.05
N LEU A 164 -11.13 -6.94 -11.16
CA LEU A 164 -12.27 -6.52 -10.36
C LEU A 164 -12.91 -7.73 -9.70
N ARG A 165 -13.35 -7.57 -8.46
CA ARG A 165 -14.17 -8.54 -7.76
C ARG A 165 -15.56 -8.59 -8.42
N LEU A 166 -16.08 -9.79 -8.61
CA LEU A 166 -17.44 -10.03 -9.09
C LEU A 166 -18.36 -10.12 -7.87
N ASP A 167 -19.06 -9.01 -7.58
CA ASP A 167 -19.87 -8.85 -6.39
C ASP A 167 -21.04 -7.93 -6.74
N GLU A 168 -22.25 -8.22 -6.27
CA GLU A 168 -23.44 -7.46 -6.67
C GLU A 168 -23.55 -6.08 -6.01
N ASP A 169 -22.87 -5.84 -4.88
CA ASP A 169 -23.07 -4.63 -4.08
C ASP A 169 -22.17 -3.46 -4.49
N ASP A 170 -21.06 -3.69 -5.20
CA ASP A 170 -20.00 -2.69 -5.40
C ASP A 170 -19.86 -2.13 -6.83
N ASN A 171 -20.85 -2.18 -7.69
CA ASN A 171 -20.76 -1.73 -9.10
C ASN A 171 -19.67 -2.44 -9.91
N GLU A 172 -19.34 -3.65 -9.56
CA GLU A 172 -18.33 -4.43 -10.25
C GLU A 172 -18.94 -5.17 -11.44
N ILE A 173 -18.07 -5.59 -12.38
CA ILE A 173 -18.49 -6.19 -13.63
C ILE A 173 -19.28 -7.45 -13.34
N ALA A 174 -20.54 -7.53 -13.81
CA ALA A 174 -21.28 -8.76 -13.79
C ALA A 174 -20.50 -9.86 -14.55
N MET A 175 -20.57 -11.11 -14.12
CA MET A 175 -19.80 -12.20 -14.73
C MET A 175 -20.03 -12.32 -16.25
N GLU A 176 -21.21 -12.01 -16.72
CA GLU A 176 -21.58 -11.98 -18.14
C GLU A 176 -20.86 -10.86 -18.94
N GLU A 177 -20.38 -9.82 -18.26
CA GLU A 177 -19.60 -8.72 -18.82
C GLU A 177 -18.09 -8.99 -18.73
N ALA A 178 -17.66 -9.99 -17.98
CA ALA A 178 -16.27 -10.39 -17.86
C ALA A 178 -15.78 -10.99 -19.18
N THR A 179 -15.00 -10.27 -19.93
CA THR A 179 -14.47 -10.71 -21.24
C THR A 179 -13.09 -11.34 -21.14
N GLY A 180 -12.49 -11.31 -19.97
CA GLY A 180 -11.19 -11.88 -19.68
C GLY A 180 -11.26 -13.19 -18.89
N LYS A 181 -10.14 -13.56 -18.27
CA LYS A 181 -10.08 -14.72 -17.40
C LYS A 181 -10.73 -14.42 -16.07
N VAL A 182 -11.40 -15.43 -15.53
CA VAL A 182 -11.99 -15.39 -14.19
C VAL A 182 -11.17 -16.28 -13.25
N TYR A 183 -10.95 -15.79 -12.04
CA TYR A 183 -10.18 -16.44 -10.98
C TYR A 183 -11.03 -16.56 -9.73
N TYR A 184 -10.74 -17.55 -8.90
CA TYR A 184 -11.24 -17.60 -7.55
C TYR A 184 -10.07 -17.45 -6.57
N CYS A 185 -10.12 -16.41 -5.73
CA CYS A 185 -9.01 -15.97 -4.89
C CYS A 185 -9.21 -16.25 -3.40
N GLY A 186 -10.21 -17.07 -3.03
CA GLY A 186 -10.48 -17.40 -1.62
C GLY A 186 -11.21 -16.27 -0.89
N ASP A 187 -11.04 -16.19 0.41
CA ASP A 187 -11.61 -15.14 1.25
C ASP A 187 -10.69 -13.89 1.32
N GLU A 188 -11.15 -12.87 2.03
CA GLU A 188 -10.44 -11.59 2.16
C GLU A 188 -9.05 -11.69 2.78
N ASP A 189 -8.82 -12.65 3.66
CA ASP A 189 -7.52 -12.85 4.33
C ASP A 189 -6.59 -13.79 3.54
N ASP A 190 -7.14 -14.64 2.66
CA ASP A 190 -6.38 -15.58 1.84
C ASP A 190 -5.93 -14.95 0.51
N GLY A 191 -6.84 -14.37 -0.25
CA GLY A 191 -6.62 -13.59 -1.48
C GLY A 191 -5.81 -14.26 -2.60
N HIS A 192 -5.28 -15.48 -2.43
CA HIS A 192 -4.50 -16.12 -3.49
C HIS A 192 -5.38 -16.89 -4.48
N ALA A 193 -5.10 -16.75 -5.78
CA ALA A 193 -5.82 -17.45 -6.84
C ALA A 193 -5.63 -18.96 -6.72
N LYS A 194 -6.73 -19.69 -6.65
CA LYS A 194 -6.73 -21.16 -6.62
C LYS A 194 -6.29 -21.69 -7.98
N LYS A 195 -5.49 -22.76 -7.99
CA LYS A 195 -5.05 -23.44 -9.22
C LYS A 195 -4.75 -24.91 -8.96
N ASN A 196 -5.01 -25.75 -9.98
CA ASN A 196 -4.75 -27.19 -9.97
C ASN A 196 -5.39 -27.90 -8.77
N LYS A 197 -6.59 -27.46 -8.37
CA LYS A 197 -7.33 -28.09 -7.27
C LYS A 197 -8.83 -27.89 -7.39
N TRP A 198 -9.57 -28.81 -6.78
CA TRP A 198 -10.99 -28.65 -6.54
C TRP A 198 -11.21 -27.70 -5.36
N THR A 199 -12.13 -26.76 -5.54
CA THR A 199 -12.57 -25.86 -4.49
C THR A 199 -14.09 -25.79 -4.48
N LYS A 200 -14.70 -25.88 -3.31
CA LYS A 200 -16.14 -25.72 -3.13
C LYS A 200 -16.43 -24.27 -2.77
N THR A 201 -17.19 -23.59 -3.61
CA THR A 201 -17.53 -22.17 -3.42
C THR A 201 -18.85 -21.84 -4.09
N TRP A 202 -19.38 -20.65 -3.86
CA TRP A 202 -20.59 -20.14 -4.53
C TRP A 202 -20.32 -19.84 -5.99
N LEU A 203 -21.39 -19.77 -6.79
CA LEU A 203 -21.35 -19.17 -8.11
C LEU A 203 -21.04 -17.66 -7.97
N PRO A 204 -20.38 -17.04 -8.95
CA PRO A 204 -20.01 -15.62 -8.88
C PRO A 204 -21.18 -14.66 -8.72
N ASP A 205 -22.36 -15.06 -9.20
CA ASP A 205 -23.60 -14.31 -9.18
C ASP A 205 -24.58 -14.79 -8.09
N ASN A 206 -24.11 -15.64 -7.17
CA ASN A 206 -24.97 -16.14 -6.09
C ASN A 206 -24.80 -15.28 -4.82
N THR A 207 -25.83 -14.52 -4.53
CA THR A 207 -25.92 -13.62 -3.38
C THR A 207 -26.42 -14.29 -2.09
N SER A 208 -26.82 -15.57 -2.13
CA SER A 208 -27.45 -16.22 -0.97
C SER A 208 -26.50 -16.52 0.18
N GLU A 209 -25.19 -16.64 -0.10
CA GLU A 209 -24.12 -17.02 0.85
C GLU A 209 -24.42 -18.25 1.74
N GLU A 210 -25.46 -19.01 1.43
CA GLU A 210 -25.80 -20.22 2.17
C GLU A 210 -24.86 -21.36 1.78
N ASP A 211 -24.35 -22.10 2.77
CA ASP A 211 -23.38 -23.18 2.57
C ASP A 211 -23.90 -24.30 1.64
N ASP A 212 -25.22 -24.49 1.58
CA ASP A 212 -25.85 -25.49 0.73
C ASP A 212 -25.78 -25.14 -0.77
N ASP A 213 -25.60 -23.88 -1.12
CA ASP A 213 -25.55 -23.38 -2.49
C ASP A 213 -24.14 -23.40 -3.09
N LYS A 214 -23.12 -23.81 -2.33
CA LYS A 214 -21.76 -23.98 -2.82
C LYS A 214 -21.65 -25.18 -3.78
N GLU A 215 -20.96 -24.95 -4.89
CA GLU A 215 -20.64 -25.96 -5.89
C GLU A 215 -19.12 -26.24 -5.99
N TRP A 216 -18.76 -27.37 -6.65
CA TRP A 216 -17.37 -27.73 -6.84
C TRP A 216 -16.84 -27.21 -8.19
N PHE A 217 -15.77 -26.46 -8.14
CA PHE A 217 -15.05 -25.94 -9.30
C PHE A 217 -13.62 -26.48 -9.35
N TRP A 218 -13.12 -26.67 -10.56
CA TRP A 218 -11.70 -26.96 -10.78
C TRP A 218 -10.99 -25.73 -11.32
N PHE A 219 -9.98 -25.27 -10.62
CA PHE A 219 -9.18 -24.12 -11.00
C PHE A 219 -7.79 -24.52 -11.48
#